data_05c4e4da64fe41bb776b2a9fe652096c
#
_entry.id   05c4e4da64fe41bb776b2a9fe652096c
#
_cell.length_a   1.000
_cell.length_b   1.000
_cell.length_c   1.000
_cell.angle_alpha   90.00
_cell.angle_beta   90.00
_cell.angle_gamma   90.00
#
_symmetry.space_group_name_H-M   'P 1'
#
loop_
_entity.id
_entity.type
_entity.pdbx_description
1 polymer ?
#
loop_
_entity_poly.entity_id
_entity_poly.type
_entity_poly.pdbx_seq_one_letter_code
_entity_poly.pdbx_strand_id
1 'polypeptide(L)'
;MRDALAHAANGDWAAFEFALIVPRQNGKGDVLACIELAFIVLFDAQLVIHTAHEFKTAQEAFLRIKTVVEGTPELFALVKRRGTRVVGIRTANGEEGIELQSGARLRFLARSKGSGRGFTADLVILDEAYDLPEETLAAIMATLTAVPNPLIIYTSSAALDTSAVLRQIMARGRREDSRPKDNNLAYREYSADPKVDFDDPDVWRGANPATESGRVTIAKLAKLRAATPNDAKFGREHLGILDESVGQRVIDDERWSSLADEDSMMWGSVPRVLRKGVTALAVDVNFDGSMASIALVGRQAVRKGGQWQAGPKLHGEIVDRRPGTGWVVDRVKDLISRWGPIEVVLDPKGSAGKLMPAFEAESIDVTKISYSEHVQACMYFEELIMGPVDARGRHDPNHPRLFVHLNDPHLNDAVEAGRKRTPGEAGEWLWHRRDTTDISSLVALTLAVFAFTRAEHREPERQKVSTAMYAYS
;
A
#
# COMPACT_ATOMS: atom_id res chain seq x y z
N MET A 1 -10.05 -27.23 4.28
CA MET A 1 -9.74 -28.35 5.17
C MET A 1 -8.96 -29.47 4.49
N ARG A 2 -9.47 -30.07 3.41
CA ARG A 2 -8.78 -31.19 2.74
C ARG A 2 -7.29 -30.92 2.47
N ASP A 3 -6.96 -29.76 1.92
CA ASP A 3 -5.56 -29.40 1.60
C ASP A 3 -4.73 -29.09 2.85
N ALA A 4 -5.36 -28.51 3.89
CA ALA A 4 -4.70 -28.19 5.16
C ALA A 4 -4.33 -29.45 5.98
N LEU A 5 -5.14 -30.51 5.86
CA LEU A 5 -5.03 -31.75 6.63
C LEU A 5 -4.57 -32.94 5.77
N ALA A 6 -3.96 -32.66 4.61
CA ALA A 6 -3.41 -33.71 3.76
C ALA A 6 -2.12 -34.28 4.38
N HIS A 7 -1.94 -35.61 4.25
CA HIS A 7 -0.74 -36.31 4.72
C HIS A 7 0.16 -36.74 3.55
N ALA A 8 1.46 -36.68 3.77
CA ALA A 8 2.44 -37.31 2.91
C ALA A 8 2.51 -38.83 3.16
N ALA A 9 3.21 -39.54 2.32
CA ALA A 9 3.31 -41.01 2.40
C ALA A 9 3.99 -41.51 3.70
N ASN A 10 4.78 -40.69 4.35
CA ASN A 10 5.42 -40.98 5.64
C ASN A 10 4.54 -40.70 6.87
N GLY A 11 3.31 -40.18 6.67
CA GLY A 11 2.38 -39.85 7.74
C GLY A 11 2.49 -38.40 8.27
N ASP A 12 3.49 -37.63 7.83
CA ASP A 12 3.58 -36.21 8.17
C ASP A 12 2.56 -35.38 7.42
N TRP A 13 2.37 -34.12 7.83
CA TRP A 13 1.59 -33.18 7.02
C TRP A 13 2.20 -33.04 5.63
N ALA A 14 1.36 -33.00 4.61
CA ALA A 14 1.81 -32.84 3.21
C ALA A 14 2.44 -31.46 2.95
N ALA A 15 2.15 -30.48 3.81
CA ALA A 15 2.78 -29.17 3.80
C ALA A 15 2.94 -28.68 5.24
N PHE A 16 4.05 -28.00 5.52
CA PHE A 16 4.34 -27.36 6.80
C PHE A 16 3.48 -26.11 7.03
N GLU A 17 3.10 -25.45 5.96
CA GLU A 17 2.32 -24.21 5.97
C GLU A 17 1.03 -24.39 5.15
N PHE A 18 -0.08 -23.85 5.62
CA PHE A 18 -1.31 -23.70 4.85
C PHE A 18 -1.77 -22.26 4.86
N ALA A 19 -2.09 -21.69 3.70
CA ALA A 19 -2.65 -20.35 3.60
C ALA A 19 -4.03 -20.36 2.92
N LEU A 20 -5.01 -19.73 3.57
CA LEU A 20 -6.36 -19.53 3.06
C LEU A 20 -6.66 -18.04 2.95
N ILE A 21 -6.69 -17.53 1.73
CA ILE A 21 -7.01 -16.15 1.43
C ILE A 21 -8.39 -16.11 0.79
N VAL A 22 -9.33 -15.43 1.44
CA VAL A 22 -10.72 -15.37 0.95
C VAL A 22 -11.40 -14.12 1.52
N PRO A 23 -12.29 -13.42 0.78
CA PRO A 23 -12.96 -12.21 1.26
C PRO A 23 -13.68 -12.41 2.59
N ARG A 24 -14.05 -11.30 3.23
CA ARG A 24 -14.77 -11.33 4.50
C ARG A 24 -16.07 -12.10 4.40
N GLN A 25 -16.52 -12.71 5.49
CA GLN A 25 -17.78 -13.48 5.63
C GLN A 25 -17.87 -14.77 4.82
N ASN A 26 -16.77 -15.30 4.27
CA ASN A 26 -16.70 -16.53 3.50
C ASN A 26 -16.39 -17.79 4.35
N GLY A 27 -16.65 -17.76 5.66
CA GLY A 27 -16.60 -18.97 6.51
C GLY A 27 -15.21 -19.35 7.02
N LYS A 28 -14.18 -18.47 6.93
CA LYS A 28 -12.83 -18.75 7.48
C LYS A 28 -12.88 -19.32 8.90
N GLY A 29 -13.58 -18.63 9.78
CA GLY A 29 -13.64 -19.04 11.18
C GLY A 29 -14.31 -20.40 11.43
N ASP A 30 -15.24 -20.84 10.57
CA ASP A 30 -15.85 -22.15 10.72
C ASP A 30 -14.90 -23.28 10.25
N VAL A 31 -14.13 -23.00 9.17
CA VAL A 31 -13.06 -23.90 8.71
C VAL A 31 -11.99 -24.04 9.80
N LEU A 32 -11.56 -22.94 10.43
CA LEU A 32 -10.59 -22.97 11.51
C LEU A 32 -11.12 -23.74 12.71
N ALA A 33 -12.36 -23.52 13.14
CA ALA A 33 -12.96 -24.23 14.25
C ALA A 33 -12.98 -25.75 14.07
N CYS A 34 -13.29 -26.20 12.85
CA CYS A 34 -13.23 -27.63 12.52
C CYS A 34 -11.80 -28.19 12.59
N ILE A 35 -10.80 -27.45 12.11
CA ILE A 35 -9.39 -27.87 12.17
C ILE A 35 -8.91 -27.91 13.61
N GLU A 36 -9.19 -26.89 14.41
CA GLU A 36 -8.80 -26.79 15.81
C GLU A 36 -9.36 -27.95 16.64
N LEU A 37 -10.65 -28.23 16.46
CA LEU A 37 -11.28 -29.37 17.12
C LEU A 37 -10.69 -30.71 16.66
N ALA A 38 -10.41 -30.87 15.36
CA ALA A 38 -9.76 -32.08 14.85
C ALA A 38 -8.37 -32.28 15.50
N PHE A 39 -7.59 -31.22 15.66
CA PHE A 39 -6.27 -31.33 16.28
C PHE A 39 -6.32 -31.81 17.71
N ILE A 40 -7.16 -31.20 18.56
CA ILE A 40 -7.23 -31.56 19.99
C ILE A 40 -8.02 -32.83 20.28
N VAL A 41 -8.86 -33.31 19.35
CA VAL A 41 -9.72 -34.48 19.57
C VAL A 41 -9.26 -35.71 18.78
N LEU A 42 -8.72 -35.56 17.56
CA LEU A 42 -8.43 -36.65 16.63
C LEU A 42 -6.92 -36.86 16.40
N PHE A 43 -6.09 -35.82 16.47
CA PHE A 43 -4.67 -35.90 16.12
C PHE A 43 -3.73 -35.84 17.31
N ASP A 44 -4.23 -36.05 18.54
CA ASP A 44 -3.46 -36.09 19.79
C ASP A 44 -2.57 -34.87 20.03
N ALA A 45 -2.90 -33.72 19.42
CA ALA A 45 -2.16 -32.49 19.59
C ALA A 45 -2.18 -32.03 21.05
N GLN A 46 -1.03 -31.72 21.62
CA GLN A 46 -0.91 -31.29 23.02
C GLN A 46 -1.22 -29.79 23.15
N LEU A 47 -0.89 -29.01 22.13
CA LEU A 47 -1.13 -27.56 22.16
C LEU A 47 -1.48 -27.03 20.77
N VAL A 48 -2.64 -26.40 20.69
CA VAL A 48 -3.08 -25.61 19.54
C VAL A 48 -3.15 -24.14 19.97
N ILE A 49 -2.56 -23.27 19.19
CA ILE A 49 -2.58 -21.82 19.44
C ILE A 49 -3.32 -21.13 18.28
N HIS A 50 -4.36 -20.39 18.61
CA HIS A 50 -5.03 -19.46 17.70
C HIS A 50 -4.64 -18.04 18.07
N THR A 51 -4.06 -17.30 17.11
CA THR A 51 -3.74 -15.88 17.33
C THR A 51 -4.43 -15.01 16.28
N ALA A 52 -4.89 -13.83 16.72
CA ALA A 52 -5.40 -12.78 15.85
C ALA A 52 -4.73 -11.45 16.16
N HIS A 53 -4.82 -10.47 15.24
CA HIS A 53 -4.28 -9.13 15.47
C HIS A 53 -4.91 -8.49 16.71
N GLU A 54 -6.24 -8.46 16.76
CA GLU A 54 -6.98 -7.91 17.89
C GLU A 54 -7.46 -8.99 18.87
N PHE A 55 -7.46 -8.66 20.16
CA PHE A 55 -8.01 -9.53 21.20
C PHE A 55 -9.48 -9.91 20.93
N LYS A 56 -10.29 -8.97 20.45
CA LYS A 56 -11.71 -9.22 20.13
C LYS A 56 -11.88 -10.32 19.07
N THR A 57 -11.05 -10.34 18.03
CA THR A 57 -11.10 -11.38 17.00
C THR A 57 -10.76 -12.75 17.56
N ALA A 58 -9.71 -12.85 18.39
CA ALA A 58 -9.36 -14.09 19.08
C ALA A 58 -10.48 -14.55 20.04
N GLN A 59 -11.11 -13.62 20.75
CA GLN A 59 -12.24 -13.88 21.63
C GLN A 59 -13.47 -14.40 20.86
N GLU A 60 -13.80 -13.84 19.72
CA GLU A 60 -14.89 -14.33 18.88
C GLU A 60 -14.64 -15.74 18.35
N ALA A 61 -13.39 -16.07 18.00
CA ALA A 61 -12.99 -17.43 17.63
C ALA A 61 -13.17 -18.40 18.81
N PHE A 62 -12.73 -18.01 20.02
CA PHE A 62 -12.95 -18.77 21.24
C PHE A 62 -14.44 -19.03 21.52
N LEU A 63 -15.28 -17.98 21.46
CA LEU A 63 -16.71 -18.09 21.74
C LEU A 63 -17.41 -19.04 20.75
N ARG A 64 -16.99 -19.03 19.48
CA ARG A 64 -17.50 -19.96 18.47
C ARG A 64 -17.21 -21.40 18.85
N ILE A 65 -15.96 -21.74 19.18
CA ILE A 65 -15.58 -23.11 19.58
C ILE A 65 -16.25 -23.49 20.91
N LYS A 66 -16.27 -22.60 21.87
CA LYS A 66 -16.96 -22.81 23.15
C LYS A 66 -18.42 -23.22 22.93
N THR A 67 -19.13 -22.49 22.04
CA THR A 67 -20.53 -22.80 21.71
C THR A 67 -20.68 -24.18 21.09
N VAL A 68 -19.80 -24.57 20.17
CA VAL A 68 -19.81 -25.91 19.57
C VAL A 68 -19.55 -26.98 20.61
N VAL A 69 -18.54 -26.80 21.46
CA VAL A 69 -18.16 -27.78 22.51
C VAL A 69 -19.27 -27.92 23.55
N GLU A 70 -19.85 -26.84 24.04
CA GLU A 70 -20.93 -26.86 25.01
C GLU A 70 -22.25 -27.42 24.42
N GLY A 71 -22.48 -27.19 23.12
CA GLY A 71 -23.67 -27.67 22.40
C GLY A 71 -23.57 -29.13 21.91
N THR A 72 -22.41 -29.78 22.01
CA THR A 72 -22.17 -31.15 21.54
C THR A 72 -21.81 -32.05 22.72
N PRO A 73 -22.72 -32.89 23.23
CA PRO A 73 -22.49 -33.67 24.44
C PRO A 73 -21.21 -34.51 24.41
N GLU A 74 -20.86 -35.11 23.26
CA GLU A 74 -19.67 -35.91 23.06
C GLU A 74 -18.38 -35.09 23.24
N LEU A 75 -18.33 -33.87 22.69
CA LEU A 75 -17.20 -32.95 22.85
C LEU A 75 -17.14 -32.41 24.28
N PHE A 76 -18.28 -32.06 24.87
CA PHE A 76 -18.36 -31.54 26.23
C PHE A 76 -17.91 -32.57 27.27
N ALA A 77 -18.13 -33.85 27.02
CA ALA A 77 -17.66 -34.96 27.85
C ALA A 77 -16.12 -35.03 27.91
N LEU A 78 -15.44 -34.61 26.84
CA LEU A 78 -13.97 -34.62 26.79
C LEU A 78 -13.31 -33.46 27.55
N VAL A 79 -14.07 -32.41 27.90
CA VAL A 79 -13.54 -31.23 28.58
C VAL A 79 -13.08 -31.58 29.98
N LYS A 80 -11.93 -31.05 30.39
CA LYS A 80 -11.31 -31.30 31.70
C LYS A 80 -12.24 -30.93 32.85
N ARG A 81 -12.32 -31.88 33.81
CA ARG A 81 -13.12 -31.75 35.01
C ARG A 81 -12.31 -31.98 36.27
N ARG A 82 -12.75 -31.38 37.35
CA ARG A 82 -12.28 -31.69 38.71
C ARG A 82 -13.50 -32.11 39.53
N GLY A 83 -13.68 -33.44 39.72
CA GLY A 83 -14.93 -34.01 40.16
C GLY A 83 -16.06 -33.71 39.18
N THR A 84 -17.16 -33.15 39.65
CA THR A 84 -18.31 -32.78 38.80
C THR A 84 -18.14 -31.40 38.12
N ARG A 85 -17.17 -30.60 38.57
CA ARG A 85 -16.97 -29.24 38.07
C ARG A 85 -16.15 -29.22 36.77
N VAL A 86 -16.65 -28.55 35.73
CA VAL A 86 -15.90 -28.24 34.52
C VAL A 86 -14.86 -27.16 34.83
N VAL A 87 -13.59 -27.44 34.58
CA VAL A 87 -12.45 -26.53 34.78
C VAL A 87 -11.64 -26.28 33.49
N GLY A 88 -11.96 -27.04 32.41
CA GLY A 88 -11.23 -26.99 31.18
C GLY A 88 -11.66 -25.83 30.23
N ILE A 89 -12.74 -25.13 30.53
CA ILE A 89 -13.14 -23.94 29.75
C ILE A 89 -12.73 -22.70 30.54
N ARG A 90 -11.76 -21.95 30.04
CA ARG A 90 -11.24 -20.71 30.64
C ARG A 90 -11.77 -19.51 29.85
N THR A 91 -12.38 -18.59 30.58
CA THR A 91 -13.01 -17.38 30.00
C THR A 91 -12.41 -16.09 30.57
N ALA A 92 -11.35 -16.18 31.37
CA ALA A 92 -10.67 -15.00 31.88
C ALA A 92 -9.88 -14.29 30.77
N ASN A 93 -9.93 -12.94 30.77
CA ASN A 93 -9.28 -12.11 29.75
C ASN A 93 -7.78 -12.45 29.61
N GLY A 94 -7.40 -12.85 28.39
CA GLY A 94 -6.05 -13.26 28.04
C GLY A 94 -5.69 -14.71 28.38
N GLU A 95 -6.61 -15.48 28.96
CA GLU A 95 -6.45 -16.91 29.26
C GLU A 95 -7.47 -17.80 28.53
N GLU A 96 -8.22 -17.23 27.59
CA GLU A 96 -9.25 -17.94 26.85
C GLU A 96 -8.72 -19.23 26.23
N GLY A 97 -9.45 -20.31 26.49
CA GLY A 97 -9.02 -21.60 25.98
C GLY A 97 -9.86 -22.78 26.47
N ILE A 98 -9.60 -23.92 25.84
CA ILE A 98 -10.22 -25.19 26.16
C ILE A 98 -9.13 -26.21 26.48
N GLU A 99 -9.27 -26.92 27.56
CA GLU A 99 -8.39 -27.99 28.01
C GLU A 99 -9.21 -29.28 28.11
N LEU A 100 -8.75 -30.34 27.45
CA LEU A 100 -9.38 -31.65 27.49
C LEU A 100 -8.84 -32.50 28.64
N GLN A 101 -9.54 -33.60 28.97
CA GLN A 101 -9.10 -34.59 29.98
C GLN A 101 -7.79 -35.28 29.56
N SER A 102 -7.54 -35.41 28.28
CA SER A 102 -6.28 -35.91 27.70
C SER A 102 -5.05 -35.03 28.02
N GLY A 103 -5.28 -33.77 28.41
CA GLY A 103 -4.24 -32.75 28.54
C GLY A 103 -4.07 -31.84 27.33
N ALA A 104 -4.72 -32.17 26.22
CA ALA A 104 -4.74 -31.31 25.02
C ALA A 104 -5.33 -29.94 25.31
N ARG A 105 -4.70 -28.90 24.78
CA ARG A 105 -5.07 -27.50 25.06
C ARG A 105 -5.22 -26.72 23.77
N LEU A 106 -6.30 -25.94 23.66
CA LEU A 106 -6.52 -24.93 22.64
C LEU A 106 -6.50 -23.54 23.31
N ARG A 107 -5.65 -22.65 22.89
CA ARG A 107 -5.45 -21.31 23.48
C ARG A 107 -5.70 -20.24 22.44
N PHE A 108 -6.38 -19.16 22.85
CA PHE A 108 -6.68 -17.99 22.01
C PHE A 108 -5.94 -16.79 22.54
N LEU A 109 -5.14 -16.15 21.68
CA LEU A 109 -4.22 -15.08 22.09
C LEU A 109 -4.29 -13.91 21.13
N ALA A 110 -4.24 -12.68 21.64
CA ALA A 110 -3.92 -11.53 20.81
C ALA A 110 -2.42 -11.52 20.47
N ARG A 111 -2.08 -11.17 19.23
CA ARG A 111 -0.68 -10.98 18.84
C ARG A 111 -0.11 -9.75 19.51
N SER A 112 1.01 -9.92 20.21
CA SER A 112 1.84 -8.85 20.76
C SER A 112 3.30 -9.12 20.40
N LYS A 113 4.16 -8.11 20.48
CA LYS A 113 5.61 -8.26 20.19
C LYS A 113 6.31 -9.37 21.00
N GLY A 114 5.68 -9.91 22.03
CA GLY A 114 6.21 -11.00 22.87
C GLY A 114 5.41 -12.30 22.82
N SER A 115 4.24 -12.33 22.20
CA SER A 115 3.30 -13.48 22.28
C SER A 115 3.73 -14.73 21.51
N GLY A 116 4.78 -14.64 20.66
CA GLY A 116 5.32 -15.79 19.92
C GLY A 116 6.39 -16.59 20.65
N ARG A 117 6.84 -16.19 21.84
CA ARG A 117 7.95 -16.84 22.55
C ARG A 117 7.44 -17.75 23.66
N GLY A 118 7.99 -18.97 23.75
CA GLY A 118 7.77 -19.88 24.87
C GLY A 118 6.63 -20.89 24.72
N PHE A 119 6.04 -21.04 23.53
CA PHE A 119 5.04 -22.08 23.28
C PHE A 119 5.56 -23.11 22.27
N THR A 120 5.55 -24.35 22.66
CA THR A 120 5.81 -25.49 21.77
C THR A 120 4.44 -26.04 21.32
N ALA A 121 3.96 -25.64 20.15
CA ALA A 121 2.62 -25.95 19.67
C ALA A 121 2.64 -26.86 18.44
N ASP A 122 1.70 -27.81 18.40
CA ASP A 122 1.51 -28.72 17.25
C ASP A 122 0.84 -28.01 16.08
N LEU A 123 -0.02 -27.02 16.37
CA LEU A 123 -0.69 -26.17 15.40
C LEU A 123 -0.64 -24.72 15.86
N VAL A 124 -0.23 -23.84 14.96
CA VAL A 124 -0.35 -22.38 15.15
C VAL A 124 -1.23 -21.79 14.04
N ILE A 125 -2.30 -21.12 14.43
CA ILE A 125 -3.19 -20.37 13.56
C ILE A 125 -2.89 -18.88 13.69
N LEU A 126 -2.61 -18.28 12.54
CA LEU A 126 -2.35 -16.86 12.37
C LEU A 126 -3.53 -16.25 11.60
N ASP A 127 -4.65 -16.04 12.31
CA ASP A 127 -5.84 -15.40 11.73
C ASP A 127 -5.59 -13.90 11.55
N GLU A 128 -6.23 -13.30 10.57
CA GLU A 128 -5.98 -11.91 10.16
C GLU A 128 -4.49 -11.65 9.83
N ALA A 129 -3.91 -12.52 8.99
CA ALA A 129 -2.50 -12.45 8.62
C ALA A 129 -2.11 -11.20 7.80
N TYR A 130 -3.08 -10.37 7.40
CA TYR A 130 -2.80 -9.05 6.81
C TYR A 130 -2.03 -8.12 7.75
N ASP A 131 -2.14 -8.32 9.07
CA ASP A 131 -1.38 -7.59 10.08
C ASP A 131 -0.46 -8.52 10.88
N LEU A 132 0.42 -9.23 10.19
CA LEU A 132 1.41 -10.13 10.77
C LEU A 132 2.82 -9.54 10.59
N PRO A 133 3.48 -9.06 11.66
CA PRO A 133 4.85 -8.58 11.60
C PRO A 133 5.86 -9.71 11.35
N GLU A 134 6.92 -9.44 10.59
CA GLU A 134 8.00 -10.40 10.32
C GLU A 134 8.68 -10.92 11.59
N GLU A 135 8.91 -10.04 12.56
CA GLU A 135 9.51 -10.41 13.87
C GLU A 135 8.64 -11.41 14.64
N THR A 136 7.31 -11.27 14.56
CA THR A 136 6.37 -12.18 15.20
C THR A 136 6.38 -13.55 14.52
N LEU A 137 6.38 -13.58 13.19
CA LEU A 137 6.49 -14.83 12.42
C LEU A 137 7.81 -15.54 12.74
N ALA A 138 8.93 -14.85 12.72
CA ALA A 138 10.25 -15.41 13.03
C ALA A 138 10.29 -16.02 14.46
N ALA A 139 9.69 -15.34 15.43
CA ALA A 139 9.60 -15.85 16.81
C ALA A 139 8.76 -17.12 16.90
N ILE A 140 7.64 -17.20 16.18
CA ILE A 140 6.77 -18.40 16.13
C ILE A 140 7.51 -19.55 15.45
N MET A 141 8.15 -19.31 14.28
CA MET A 141 8.91 -20.33 13.57
C MET A 141 10.00 -20.96 14.44
N ALA A 142 10.69 -20.15 15.25
CA ALA A 142 11.72 -20.65 16.15
C ALA A 142 11.15 -21.61 17.22
N THR A 143 9.90 -21.41 17.67
CA THR A 143 9.28 -22.29 18.69
C THR A 143 8.82 -23.63 18.13
N LEU A 144 8.55 -23.72 16.85
CA LEU A 144 8.07 -24.92 16.16
C LEU A 144 9.19 -25.93 15.87
N THR A 145 10.45 -25.53 15.93
CA THR A 145 11.61 -26.44 15.70
C THR A 145 11.69 -27.62 16.69
N ALA A 146 11.04 -27.50 17.84
CA ALA A 146 11.00 -28.53 18.85
C ALA A 146 9.86 -29.54 18.66
N VAL A 147 8.96 -29.33 17.69
CA VAL A 147 7.81 -30.19 17.41
C VAL A 147 8.16 -31.08 16.20
N PRO A 148 7.90 -32.42 16.27
CA PRO A 148 8.25 -33.31 15.17
C PRO A 148 7.50 -33.02 13.87
N ASN A 149 6.20 -32.69 13.93
CA ASN A 149 5.34 -32.50 12.76
C ASN A 149 4.36 -31.34 12.99
N PRO A 150 4.85 -30.09 13.08
CA PRO A 150 4.01 -28.93 13.34
C PRO A 150 3.33 -28.45 12.05
N LEU A 151 2.22 -27.71 12.22
CA LEU A 151 1.51 -27.05 11.12
C LEU A 151 1.28 -25.57 11.46
N ILE A 152 1.50 -24.70 10.48
CA ILE A 152 1.12 -23.28 10.54
C ILE A 152 -0.02 -23.02 9.58
N ILE A 153 -1.04 -22.30 10.03
CA ILE A 153 -2.17 -21.88 9.19
C ILE A 153 -2.26 -20.37 9.18
N TYR A 154 -2.20 -19.79 7.99
CA TYR A 154 -2.47 -18.38 7.75
C TYR A 154 -3.87 -18.22 7.18
N THR A 155 -4.68 -17.36 7.79
CA THR A 155 -5.95 -16.96 7.21
C THR A 155 -6.05 -15.45 7.09
N SER A 156 -6.56 -14.97 5.97
CA SER A 156 -6.72 -13.52 5.74
C SER A 156 -7.82 -13.23 4.73
N SER A 157 -8.28 -11.99 4.72
CA SER A 157 -8.83 -11.34 3.53
C SER A 157 -7.69 -10.81 2.64
N ALA A 158 -7.97 -9.90 1.70
CA ALA A 158 -6.94 -9.29 0.87
C ALA A 158 -5.83 -8.64 1.71
N ALA A 159 -4.59 -8.72 1.23
CA ALA A 159 -3.46 -8.05 1.86
C ALA A 159 -3.60 -6.53 1.75
N LEU A 160 -3.15 -5.82 2.78
CA LEU A 160 -2.95 -4.39 2.77
C LEU A 160 -1.55 -4.04 2.23
N ASP A 161 -1.30 -2.77 1.97
CA ASP A 161 0.01 -2.27 1.58
C ASP A 161 1.12 -2.62 2.58
N THR A 162 0.77 -2.55 3.86
CA THR A 162 1.66 -2.83 4.98
C THR A 162 1.85 -4.32 5.27
N SER A 163 1.13 -5.20 4.56
CA SER A 163 1.11 -6.65 4.79
C SER A 163 2.31 -7.38 4.17
N ALA A 164 3.54 -7.02 4.53
CA ALA A 164 4.75 -7.59 3.92
C ALA A 164 4.79 -9.12 3.97
N VAL A 165 4.54 -9.71 5.13
CA VAL A 165 4.53 -11.18 5.32
C VAL A 165 3.45 -11.85 4.46
N LEU A 166 2.21 -11.33 4.50
CA LEU A 166 1.12 -11.91 3.73
C LEU A 166 1.38 -11.82 2.22
N ARG A 167 1.95 -10.71 1.73
CA ARG A 167 2.33 -10.56 0.32
C ARG A 167 3.40 -11.56 -0.10
N GLN A 168 4.39 -11.83 0.74
CA GLN A 168 5.40 -12.87 0.48
C GLN A 168 4.75 -14.26 0.39
N ILE A 169 3.83 -14.60 1.30
CA ILE A 169 3.09 -15.87 1.27
C ILE A 169 2.24 -15.98 0.00
N MET A 170 1.52 -14.93 -0.37
CA MET A 170 0.72 -14.89 -1.60
C MET A 170 1.59 -15.01 -2.84
N ALA A 171 2.73 -14.32 -2.91
CA ALA A 171 3.68 -14.44 -4.00
C ALA A 171 4.25 -15.86 -4.13
N ARG A 172 4.54 -16.55 -3.01
CA ARG A 172 4.94 -17.98 -3.01
C ARG A 172 3.81 -18.88 -3.52
N GLY A 173 2.58 -18.64 -3.05
CA GLY A 173 1.41 -19.45 -3.40
C GLY A 173 0.94 -19.30 -4.85
N ARG A 174 1.14 -18.12 -5.46
CA ARG A 174 0.76 -17.81 -6.85
C ARG A 174 1.80 -18.21 -7.90
N ARG A 175 2.99 -18.70 -7.51
CA ARG A 175 4.03 -19.10 -8.46
C ARG A 175 3.56 -20.26 -9.32
N GLU A 176 3.51 -20.03 -10.62
CA GLU A 176 3.23 -21.01 -11.68
C GLU A 176 4.51 -21.50 -12.37
N ASP A 177 5.70 -21.01 -11.96
CA ASP A 177 6.96 -21.32 -12.65
C ASP A 177 7.38 -22.78 -12.43
N SER A 178 8.16 -23.31 -13.38
CA SER A 178 8.69 -24.67 -13.48
C SER A 178 9.69 -25.09 -12.41
N ARG A 179 9.82 -24.32 -11.32
CA ARG A 179 10.62 -24.72 -10.15
C ARG A 179 9.90 -25.83 -9.39
N PRO A 180 10.63 -26.70 -8.67
CA PRO A 180 10.01 -27.67 -7.79
C PRO A 180 8.95 -26.97 -6.96
N LYS A 181 7.72 -27.54 -6.95
CA LYS A 181 6.63 -27.01 -6.11
C LYS A 181 7.19 -26.80 -4.71
N ASP A 182 6.92 -25.65 -4.13
CA ASP A 182 7.21 -25.40 -2.71
C ASP A 182 6.30 -26.36 -1.91
N ASN A 183 6.78 -27.56 -1.68
CA ASN A 183 6.03 -28.60 -0.95
C ASN A 183 5.77 -28.20 0.51
N ASN A 184 6.32 -27.06 0.96
CA ASN A 184 6.13 -26.56 2.31
C ASN A 184 4.88 -25.68 2.44
N LEU A 185 4.28 -25.19 1.33
CA LEU A 185 3.10 -24.33 1.36
C LEU A 185 1.93 -24.91 0.56
N ALA A 186 0.88 -25.31 1.23
CA ALA A 186 -0.44 -25.52 0.60
C ALA A 186 -1.18 -24.17 0.56
N TYR A 187 -1.64 -23.76 -0.63
CA TYR A 187 -2.19 -22.44 -0.85
C TYR A 187 -3.58 -22.49 -1.48
N ARG A 188 -4.50 -21.73 -0.90
CA ARG A 188 -5.84 -21.53 -1.46
C ARG A 188 -6.19 -20.04 -1.42
N GLU A 189 -6.54 -19.51 -2.56
CA GLU A 189 -6.95 -18.13 -2.73
C GLU A 189 -8.25 -18.05 -3.51
N TYR A 190 -9.15 -17.19 -3.03
CA TYR A 190 -10.38 -16.80 -3.70
C TYR A 190 -10.31 -15.28 -3.86
N SER A 191 -10.00 -14.84 -5.05
CA SER A 191 -9.91 -13.43 -5.41
C SER A 191 -10.32 -13.24 -6.86
N ALA A 192 -10.75 -12.03 -7.22
CA ALA A 192 -10.98 -11.64 -8.60
C ALA A 192 -9.72 -11.00 -9.20
N ASP A 193 -9.61 -11.02 -10.53
CA ASP A 193 -8.60 -10.26 -11.25
C ASP A 193 -8.89 -8.75 -11.09
N PRO A 194 -7.90 -7.89 -10.84
CA PRO A 194 -8.09 -6.45 -10.73
C PRO A 194 -8.68 -5.76 -11.99
N LYS A 195 -8.59 -6.42 -13.15
CA LYS A 195 -9.05 -5.88 -14.43
C LYS A 195 -10.47 -6.28 -14.84
N VAL A 196 -11.19 -7.00 -13.97
CA VAL A 196 -12.56 -7.45 -14.25
C VAL A 196 -13.60 -6.33 -14.10
N ASP A 197 -14.79 -6.57 -14.61
CA ASP A 197 -15.95 -5.71 -14.29
C ASP A 197 -16.39 -5.95 -12.85
N PHE A 198 -16.28 -4.91 -12.01
CA PHE A 198 -16.66 -4.94 -10.60
C PHE A 198 -18.18 -5.01 -10.38
N ASP A 199 -18.98 -4.82 -11.42
CA ASP A 199 -20.43 -4.92 -11.37
C ASP A 199 -20.96 -6.28 -11.86
N ASP A 200 -20.07 -7.19 -12.30
CA ASP A 200 -20.43 -8.53 -12.78
C ASP A 200 -20.73 -9.50 -11.62
N PRO A 201 -21.97 -10.04 -11.53
CA PRO A 201 -22.34 -11.03 -10.51
C PRO A 201 -21.56 -12.37 -10.60
N ASP A 202 -21.03 -12.73 -11.75
CA ASP A 202 -20.25 -13.98 -11.91
C ASP A 202 -18.84 -13.81 -11.32
N VAL A 203 -18.26 -12.62 -11.44
CA VAL A 203 -17.04 -12.24 -10.72
C VAL A 203 -17.25 -12.32 -9.20
N TRP A 204 -18.39 -11.79 -8.70
CA TRP A 204 -18.71 -11.87 -7.28
C TRP A 204 -18.84 -13.31 -6.79
N ARG A 205 -19.44 -14.19 -7.59
CA ARG A 205 -19.61 -15.63 -7.27
C ARG A 205 -18.26 -16.33 -7.23
N GLY A 206 -17.39 -16.07 -8.19
CA GLY A 206 -16.05 -16.66 -8.25
C GLY A 206 -15.17 -16.30 -7.07
N ALA A 207 -15.21 -15.04 -6.63
CA ALA A 207 -14.44 -14.58 -5.47
C ALA A 207 -15.03 -14.99 -4.11
N ASN A 208 -16.32 -15.35 -4.04
CA ASN A 208 -17.03 -15.66 -2.79
C ASN A 208 -17.58 -17.08 -2.75
N PRO A 209 -16.78 -18.10 -2.38
CA PRO A 209 -17.22 -19.50 -2.33
C PRO A 209 -18.42 -19.74 -1.41
N ALA A 210 -18.66 -18.89 -0.41
CA ALA A 210 -19.83 -18.97 0.45
C ALA A 210 -21.17 -18.65 -0.25
N THR A 211 -21.13 -18.23 -1.52
CA THR A 211 -22.35 -18.08 -2.34
C THR A 211 -23.00 -19.41 -2.66
N GLU A 212 -22.21 -20.48 -2.79
CA GLU A 212 -22.71 -21.85 -3.03
C GLU A 212 -23.55 -22.36 -1.87
N SER A 213 -23.19 -22.02 -0.63
CA SER A 213 -23.93 -22.40 0.57
C SER A 213 -25.10 -21.46 0.91
N GLY A 214 -25.27 -20.36 0.17
CA GLY A 214 -26.27 -19.32 0.45
C GLY A 214 -25.95 -18.43 1.65
N ARG A 215 -24.78 -18.60 2.31
CA ARG A 215 -24.32 -17.75 3.42
C ARG A 215 -24.08 -16.30 2.96
N VAL A 216 -23.48 -16.14 1.79
CA VAL A 216 -23.37 -14.88 1.06
C VAL A 216 -24.29 -15.00 -0.16
N THR A 217 -25.13 -14.01 -0.43
CA THR A 217 -26.00 -14.02 -1.60
C THR A 217 -25.62 -12.93 -2.57
N ILE A 218 -25.80 -13.15 -3.87
CA ILE A 218 -25.56 -12.14 -4.91
C ILE A 218 -26.39 -10.89 -4.65
N ALA A 219 -27.64 -11.03 -4.20
CA ALA A 219 -28.50 -9.89 -3.84
C ALA A 219 -27.90 -9.05 -2.69
N LYS A 220 -27.24 -9.69 -1.72
CA LYS A 220 -26.54 -8.99 -0.63
C LYS A 220 -25.29 -8.28 -1.14
N LEU A 221 -24.52 -8.93 -2.00
CA LEU A 221 -23.34 -8.32 -2.64
C LEU A 221 -23.73 -7.12 -3.50
N ALA A 222 -24.83 -7.20 -4.25
CA ALA A 222 -25.35 -6.06 -5.02
C ALA A 222 -25.70 -4.84 -4.13
N LYS A 223 -26.30 -5.09 -2.95
CA LYS A 223 -26.56 -4.01 -1.98
C LYS A 223 -25.27 -3.41 -1.42
N LEU A 224 -24.28 -4.24 -1.12
CA LEU A 224 -22.96 -3.80 -0.65
C LEU A 224 -22.23 -3.02 -1.74
N ARG A 225 -22.33 -3.47 -3.00
CA ARG A 225 -21.77 -2.75 -4.15
C ARG A 225 -22.38 -1.36 -4.31
N ALA A 226 -23.69 -1.24 -4.22
CA ALA A 226 -24.38 0.05 -4.27
C ALA A 226 -23.96 0.99 -3.11
N ALA A 227 -23.72 0.43 -1.92
CA ALA A 227 -23.24 1.18 -0.76
C ALA A 227 -21.74 1.50 -0.81
N THR A 228 -20.95 0.78 -1.63
CA THR A 228 -19.49 0.95 -1.78
C THR A 228 -19.18 1.14 -3.27
N PRO A 229 -19.47 2.30 -3.86
CA PRO A 229 -19.30 2.55 -5.30
C PRO A 229 -17.83 2.58 -5.74
N ASN A 230 -16.89 2.84 -4.84
CA ASN A 230 -15.46 2.84 -5.12
C ASN A 230 -14.94 1.43 -5.41
N ASP A 231 -14.39 1.22 -6.62
CA ASP A 231 -13.94 -0.09 -7.10
C ASP A 231 -12.84 -0.69 -6.22
N ALA A 232 -11.84 0.08 -5.83
CA ALA A 232 -10.74 -0.42 -4.99
C ALA A 232 -11.24 -0.89 -3.62
N LYS A 233 -12.13 -0.12 -2.97
CA LYS A 233 -12.72 -0.50 -1.68
C LYS A 233 -13.59 -1.74 -1.79
N PHE A 234 -14.46 -1.80 -2.80
CA PHE A 234 -15.31 -2.97 -3.02
C PHE A 234 -14.49 -4.21 -3.36
N GLY A 235 -13.49 -4.05 -4.24
CA GLY A 235 -12.56 -5.11 -4.63
C GLY A 235 -11.83 -5.71 -3.44
N ARG A 236 -11.26 -4.87 -2.57
CA ARG A 236 -10.57 -5.32 -1.36
C ARG A 236 -11.49 -6.06 -0.39
N GLU A 237 -12.63 -5.49 -0.05
CA GLU A 237 -13.50 -6.04 0.99
C GLU A 237 -14.30 -7.27 0.54
N HIS A 238 -14.72 -7.31 -0.74
CA HIS A 238 -15.69 -8.28 -1.23
C HIS A 238 -15.21 -9.16 -2.37
N LEU A 239 -14.11 -8.81 -3.06
CA LEU A 239 -13.57 -9.60 -4.16
C LEU A 239 -12.16 -10.15 -3.88
N GLY A 240 -11.58 -9.89 -2.71
CA GLY A 240 -10.25 -10.38 -2.36
C GLY A 240 -9.12 -9.78 -3.20
N ILE A 241 -9.41 -8.70 -3.94
CA ILE A 241 -8.40 -7.99 -4.73
C ILE A 241 -7.44 -7.30 -3.79
N LEU A 242 -6.14 -7.52 -4.00
CA LEU A 242 -5.10 -6.85 -3.22
C LEU A 242 -5.29 -5.34 -3.30
N ASP A 243 -5.12 -4.67 -2.17
CA ASP A 243 -4.90 -3.24 -2.19
C ASP A 243 -3.48 -3.02 -2.73
N GLU A 244 -3.40 -2.74 -4.02
CA GLU A 244 -2.13 -2.44 -4.70
C GLU A 244 -1.74 -0.98 -4.55
N SER A 245 -2.19 -0.29 -3.50
CA SER A 245 -1.85 1.12 -3.28
C SER A 245 -0.34 1.33 -3.01
N VAL A 246 0.41 0.31 -2.56
CA VAL A 246 1.88 0.26 -2.70
C VAL A 246 2.24 -0.70 -3.84
N GLY A 247 2.31 -0.19 -5.01
CA GLY A 247 2.62 -0.95 -6.22
C GLY A 247 1.76 -0.55 -7.39
N GLN A 248 0.61 0.09 -7.15
CA GLN A 248 -0.17 0.63 -8.24
C GLN A 248 0.59 1.80 -8.87
N ARG A 249 0.88 1.65 -10.13
CA ARG A 249 1.43 2.72 -10.96
C ARG A 249 0.47 3.91 -10.91
N VAL A 250 0.99 5.08 -10.62
CA VAL A 250 0.17 6.29 -10.47
C VAL A 250 -0.20 6.86 -11.82
N ILE A 251 0.74 6.83 -12.76
CA ILE A 251 0.61 7.44 -14.09
C ILE A 251 0.67 6.32 -15.12
N ASP A 252 -0.34 6.26 -15.98
CA ASP A 252 -0.45 5.33 -17.08
C ASP A 252 0.57 5.66 -18.20
N ASP A 253 1.17 4.62 -18.81
CA ASP A 253 2.19 4.77 -19.86
C ASP A 253 1.67 5.48 -21.09
N GLU A 254 0.48 5.12 -21.55
CA GLU A 254 -0.13 5.70 -22.72
C GLU A 254 -0.42 7.18 -22.46
N ARG A 255 -0.94 7.48 -21.27
CA ARG A 255 -1.21 8.85 -20.85
C ARG A 255 0.07 9.67 -20.78
N TRP A 256 1.12 9.16 -20.09
CA TRP A 256 2.39 9.87 -19.98
C TRP A 256 3.04 10.13 -21.34
N SER A 257 3.15 9.10 -22.16
CA SER A 257 3.72 9.22 -23.52
C SER A 257 2.96 10.21 -24.40
N SER A 258 1.64 10.34 -24.20
CA SER A 258 0.81 11.29 -24.96
C SER A 258 1.09 12.76 -24.60
N LEU A 259 1.80 13.03 -23.51
CA LEU A 259 2.19 14.37 -23.05
C LEU A 259 3.61 14.75 -23.50
N ALA A 260 4.34 13.85 -24.12
CA ALA A 260 5.69 14.10 -24.64
C ALA A 260 5.64 15.08 -25.81
N ASP A 261 6.54 16.07 -25.79
CA ASP A 261 6.72 17.07 -26.85
C ASP A 261 8.19 17.54 -26.79
N GLU A 262 9.05 16.86 -27.56
CA GLU A 262 10.51 17.07 -27.56
C GLU A 262 10.90 18.46 -28.12
N ASP A 263 10.05 19.07 -28.93
CA ASP A 263 10.23 20.40 -29.46
C ASP A 263 9.66 21.50 -28.55
N SER A 264 9.06 21.12 -27.45
CA SER A 264 8.45 22.08 -26.51
C SER A 264 9.50 22.99 -25.87
N MET A 265 9.17 24.25 -25.78
CA MET A 265 9.99 25.25 -25.08
C MET A 265 9.21 25.85 -23.90
N MET A 266 9.92 26.14 -22.83
CA MET A 266 9.38 26.89 -21.71
C MET A 266 9.36 28.37 -22.01
N TRP A 267 8.32 29.08 -21.60
CA TRP A 267 8.14 30.50 -21.89
C TRP A 267 9.33 31.38 -21.40
N GLY A 268 9.94 31.03 -20.31
CA GLY A 268 11.12 31.73 -19.76
C GLY A 268 12.43 31.42 -20.49
N SER A 269 12.49 30.38 -21.36
CA SER A 269 13.73 29.90 -21.99
C SER A 269 13.82 30.18 -23.49
N VAL A 270 12.80 30.80 -24.07
CA VAL A 270 12.79 31.11 -25.52
C VAL A 270 13.98 31.99 -25.89
N PRO A 271 14.78 31.63 -26.91
CA PRO A 271 15.93 32.43 -27.35
C PRO A 271 15.56 33.87 -27.64
N ARG A 272 16.35 34.83 -27.10
CA ARG A 272 16.15 36.26 -27.19
C ARG A 272 14.98 36.87 -26.37
N VAL A 273 14.22 36.02 -25.60
CA VAL A 273 13.11 36.45 -24.75
C VAL A 273 13.29 35.85 -23.36
N LEU A 274 14.50 35.91 -22.80
CA LEU A 274 14.76 35.49 -21.42
C LEU A 274 13.93 36.34 -20.46
N ARG A 275 12.97 35.72 -19.77
CA ARG A 275 12.18 36.36 -18.72
C ARG A 275 12.47 35.70 -17.38
N LYS A 276 12.90 36.49 -16.41
CA LYS A 276 13.04 36.08 -15.02
C LYS A 276 11.69 36.13 -14.31
N GLY A 277 11.51 35.30 -13.28
CA GLY A 277 10.30 35.30 -12.47
C GLY A 277 9.09 34.62 -13.11
N VAL A 278 9.29 33.67 -14.04
CA VAL A 278 8.21 32.94 -14.72
C VAL A 278 8.39 31.43 -14.66
N THR A 279 9.25 30.94 -13.78
CA THR A 279 9.55 29.52 -13.59
C THR A 279 9.70 29.20 -12.10
N ALA A 280 9.42 27.96 -11.69
CA ALA A 280 9.75 27.44 -10.37
C ALA A 280 10.76 26.29 -10.49
N LEU A 281 11.63 26.17 -9.50
CA LEU A 281 12.69 25.17 -9.45
C LEU A 281 12.53 24.31 -8.21
N ALA A 282 12.69 22.99 -8.34
CA ALA A 282 12.70 22.09 -7.22
C ALA A 282 13.90 21.14 -7.25
N VAL A 283 14.37 20.79 -6.06
CA VAL A 283 15.47 19.86 -5.86
C VAL A 283 14.96 18.66 -5.09
N ASP A 284 15.30 17.48 -5.57
CA ASP A 284 15.12 16.25 -4.82
C ASP A 284 16.36 15.34 -4.87
N VAL A 285 16.50 14.50 -3.85
CA VAL A 285 17.63 13.58 -3.69
C VAL A 285 17.05 12.19 -3.41
N ASN A 286 17.56 11.17 -4.09
CA ASN A 286 17.15 9.79 -3.87
C ASN A 286 17.31 9.38 -2.41
N PHE A 287 16.55 8.38 -1.99
CA PHE A 287 16.48 7.94 -0.59
C PHE A 287 17.85 7.61 0.02
N ASP A 288 18.73 6.96 -0.74
CA ASP A 288 20.09 6.57 -0.33
C ASP A 288 21.13 7.70 -0.50
N GLY A 289 20.77 8.82 -1.10
CA GLY A 289 21.67 9.93 -1.40
C GLY A 289 22.55 9.74 -2.64
N SER A 290 22.34 8.65 -3.40
CA SER A 290 23.18 8.30 -4.56
C SER A 290 22.98 9.22 -5.75
N MET A 291 21.77 9.78 -5.92
CA MET A 291 21.38 10.63 -7.05
C MET A 291 20.65 11.88 -6.57
N ALA A 292 20.87 13.00 -7.26
CA ALA A 292 20.10 14.21 -7.09
C ALA A 292 19.56 14.71 -8.44
N SER A 293 18.35 15.26 -8.42
CA SER A 293 17.65 15.80 -9.59
C SER A 293 17.17 17.22 -9.33
N ILE A 294 17.24 18.05 -10.36
CA ILE A 294 16.71 19.42 -10.38
C ILE A 294 15.69 19.53 -11.49
N ALA A 295 14.47 19.88 -11.13
CA ALA A 295 13.37 20.11 -12.05
C ALA A 295 13.06 21.61 -12.20
N LEU A 296 12.66 22.01 -13.39
CA LEU A 296 12.18 23.34 -13.70
C LEU A 296 10.79 23.25 -14.32
N VAL A 297 9.88 24.13 -13.89
CA VAL A 297 8.51 24.20 -14.39
C VAL A 297 8.14 25.63 -14.70
N GLY A 298 7.42 25.82 -15.80
CA GLY A 298 6.86 27.09 -16.24
C GLY A 298 5.74 26.89 -17.25
N ARG A 299 5.23 27.95 -17.86
CA ARG A 299 4.28 27.84 -18.97
C ARG A 299 4.99 27.41 -20.24
N GLN A 300 4.36 26.59 -21.07
CA GLN A 300 4.80 26.26 -22.42
C GLN A 300 4.84 27.55 -23.27
N ALA A 301 5.87 27.75 -24.06
CA ALA A 301 5.93 28.82 -25.05
C ALA A 301 5.09 28.47 -26.26
N VAL A 302 4.21 29.34 -26.68
CA VAL A 302 3.41 29.18 -27.91
C VAL A 302 3.60 30.39 -28.82
N ARG A 303 3.48 30.18 -30.14
CA ARG A 303 3.60 31.25 -31.15
C ARG A 303 2.21 31.67 -31.60
N LYS A 304 1.84 32.93 -31.35
CA LYS A 304 0.55 33.48 -31.79
C LYS A 304 0.79 34.83 -32.48
N GLY A 305 0.30 34.99 -33.72
CA GLY A 305 0.54 36.18 -34.50
C GLY A 305 2.02 36.47 -34.75
N GLY A 306 2.87 35.45 -34.87
CA GLY A 306 4.31 35.58 -35.07
C GLY A 306 5.13 35.88 -33.80
N GLN A 307 4.49 36.16 -32.69
CA GLN A 307 5.14 36.45 -31.40
C GLN A 307 5.05 35.28 -30.41
N TRP A 308 6.09 35.09 -29.60
CA TRP A 308 6.12 34.13 -28.54
C TRP A 308 5.35 34.66 -27.30
N GLN A 309 4.54 33.79 -26.67
CA GLN A 309 3.82 34.10 -25.46
C GLN A 309 3.64 32.85 -24.60
N ALA A 310 3.26 33.07 -23.32
CA ALA A 310 2.90 31.96 -22.45
C ALA A 310 1.64 31.23 -22.95
N GLY A 311 1.75 29.92 -23.09
CA GLY A 311 0.65 29.05 -23.45
C GLY A 311 -0.17 28.60 -22.24
N PRO A 312 -1.28 27.88 -22.48
CA PRO A 312 -2.13 27.38 -21.38
C PRO A 312 -1.55 26.16 -20.66
N LYS A 313 -0.66 25.41 -21.30
CA LYS A 313 -0.07 24.20 -20.72
C LYS A 313 1.12 24.54 -19.82
N LEU A 314 1.32 23.71 -18.81
CA LEU A 314 2.57 23.66 -18.08
C LEU A 314 3.63 22.90 -18.86
N HIS A 315 4.86 23.34 -18.80
CA HIS A 315 6.04 22.68 -19.33
C HIS A 315 6.96 22.33 -18.16
N GLY A 316 7.32 21.05 -18.02
CA GLY A 316 8.23 20.56 -17.01
C GLY A 316 9.41 19.85 -17.63
N GLU A 317 10.60 20.10 -17.11
CA GLU A 317 11.84 19.46 -17.53
C GLU A 317 12.77 19.15 -16.37
N ILE A 318 13.59 18.12 -16.51
CA ILE A 318 14.72 17.85 -15.61
C ILE A 318 15.94 18.55 -16.19
N VAL A 319 16.33 19.65 -15.55
CA VAL A 319 17.46 20.47 -16.03
C VAL A 319 18.81 19.92 -15.67
N ASP A 320 18.86 19.08 -14.64
CA ASP A 320 20.07 18.37 -14.26
C ASP A 320 19.78 17.16 -13.37
N ARG A 321 20.53 16.06 -13.58
CA ARG A 321 20.49 14.85 -12.78
C ARG A 321 21.86 14.21 -12.76
N ARG A 322 22.49 14.07 -11.58
CA ARG A 322 23.85 13.50 -11.44
C ARG A 322 24.01 12.69 -10.16
N PRO A 323 25.01 11.80 -10.09
CA PRO A 323 25.39 11.10 -8.88
C PRO A 323 25.82 12.06 -7.77
N GLY A 324 25.46 11.71 -6.53
CA GLY A 324 25.79 12.48 -5.33
C GLY A 324 25.10 13.83 -5.24
N THR A 325 25.46 14.59 -4.24
CA THR A 325 24.77 15.87 -3.90
C THR A 325 25.69 17.10 -3.91
N GLY A 326 27.03 16.91 -3.98
CA GLY A 326 27.99 18.00 -3.84
C GLY A 326 27.94 19.09 -4.93
N TRP A 327 27.34 18.78 -6.06
CA TRP A 327 27.19 19.68 -7.21
C TRP A 327 25.91 20.53 -7.18
N VAL A 328 24.95 20.18 -6.32
CA VAL A 328 23.57 20.71 -6.39
C VAL A 328 23.51 22.19 -6.07
N VAL A 329 24.17 22.64 -5.02
CA VAL A 329 24.10 24.04 -4.54
C VAL A 329 24.66 25.00 -5.57
N ASP A 330 25.87 24.70 -6.11
CA ASP A 330 26.49 25.52 -7.16
C ASP A 330 25.60 25.56 -8.40
N ARG A 331 25.03 24.42 -8.77
CA ARG A 331 24.14 24.35 -9.93
C ARG A 331 22.86 25.15 -9.75
N VAL A 332 22.24 25.07 -8.58
CA VAL A 332 21.03 25.88 -8.27
C VAL A 332 21.38 27.37 -8.33
N LYS A 333 22.54 27.77 -7.85
CA LYS A 333 23.03 29.17 -7.93
C LYS A 333 23.16 29.67 -9.39
N ASP A 334 23.72 28.84 -10.28
CA ASP A 334 23.77 29.12 -11.71
C ASP A 334 22.38 29.28 -12.31
N LEU A 335 21.46 28.36 -11.96
CA LEU A 335 20.10 28.36 -12.50
C LEU A 335 19.31 29.59 -12.02
N ILE A 336 19.47 30.01 -10.75
CA ILE A 336 18.89 31.23 -10.21
C ILE A 336 19.43 32.46 -10.97
N SER A 337 20.73 32.51 -11.19
CA SER A 337 21.34 33.59 -11.96
C SER A 337 20.76 33.70 -13.37
N ARG A 338 20.57 32.54 -14.03
CA ARG A 338 20.10 32.43 -15.42
C ARG A 338 18.62 32.75 -15.56
N TRP A 339 17.76 32.10 -14.76
CA TRP A 339 16.30 32.16 -14.90
C TRP A 339 15.57 32.94 -13.83
N GLY A 340 16.20 33.21 -12.67
CA GLY A 340 15.59 33.91 -11.55
C GLY A 340 14.21 33.33 -11.25
N PRO A 341 14.11 32.05 -10.84
CA PRO A 341 12.83 31.40 -10.61
C PRO A 341 12.03 32.17 -9.55
N ILE A 342 10.70 32.09 -9.66
CA ILE A 342 9.80 32.71 -8.68
C ILE A 342 9.90 32.04 -7.31
N GLU A 343 10.27 30.76 -7.31
CA GLU A 343 10.42 29.97 -6.11
C GLU A 343 11.43 28.83 -6.34
N VAL A 344 12.27 28.56 -5.34
CA VAL A 344 13.13 27.37 -5.27
C VAL A 344 12.65 26.56 -4.08
N VAL A 345 12.30 25.27 -4.30
CA VAL A 345 11.67 24.45 -3.26
C VAL A 345 12.39 23.11 -3.06
N LEU A 346 12.31 22.59 -1.85
CA LEU A 346 12.64 21.18 -1.53
C LEU A 346 11.84 20.67 -0.32
N ASP A 347 11.78 19.37 -0.16
CA ASP A 347 11.24 18.73 1.05
C ASP A 347 12.36 18.62 2.12
N PRO A 348 12.29 19.37 3.22
CA PRO A 348 13.33 19.34 4.26
C PRO A 348 13.34 18.05 5.08
N LYS A 349 12.28 17.23 5.03
CA LYS A 349 12.19 15.93 5.71
C LYS A 349 12.69 14.79 4.83
N GLY A 350 12.82 15.01 3.51
CA GLY A 350 13.43 14.07 2.58
C GLY A 350 14.96 14.13 2.60
N SER A 351 15.59 13.30 1.76
CA SER A 351 17.05 13.26 1.63
C SER A 351 17.66 14.60 1.17
N ALA A 352 16.88 15.39 0.41
CA ALA A 352 17.24 16.73 -0.02
C ALA A 352 17.41 17.73 1.15
N GLY A 353 16.78 17.49 2.29
CA GLY A 353 16.89 18.34 3.48
C GLY A 353 18.32 18.45 4.01
N LYS A 354 19.20 17.49 3.72
CA LYS A 354 20.63 17.53 4.06
C LYS A 354 21.39 18.67 3.36
N LEU A 355 20.83 19.22 2.28
CA LEU A 355 21.42 20.34 1.54
C LEU A 355 21.10 21.71 2.16
N MET A 356 20.13 21.79 3.09
CA MET A 356 19.70 23.06 3.66
C MET A 356 20.84 23.91 4.25
N PRO A 357 21.77 23.35 5.07
CA PRO A 357 22.89 24.16 5.60
C PRO A 357 23.79 24.72 4.50
N ALA A 358 23.98 24.02 3.39
CA ALA A 358 24.79 24.48 2.27
C ALA A 358 24.07 25.58 1.47
N PHE A 359 22.76 25.50 1.29
CA PHE A 359 21.96 26.58 0.70
C PHE A 359 21.99 27.86 1.60
N GLU A 360 21.85 27.71 2.91
CA GLU A 360 21.90 28.79 3.88
C GLU A 360 23.28 29.48 3.86
N ALA A 361 24.38 28.72 3.79
CA ALA A 361 25.75 29.26 3.69
C ALA A 361 25.96 30.11 2.42
N GLU A 362 25.34 29.73 1.31
CA GLU A 362 25.39 30.46 0.04
C GLU A 362 24.31 31.56 -0.08
N SER A 363 23.55 31.81 1.00
CA SER A 363 22.44 32.79 1.03
C SER A 363 21.40 32.55 -0.09
N ILE A 364 21.16 31.30 -0.42
CA ILE A 364 20.11 30.89 -1.36
C ILE A 364 18.82 30.70 -0.60
N ASP A 365 17.80 31.48 -0.93
CA ASP A 365 16.46 31.34 -0.34
C ASP A 365 15.75 30.14 -0.93
N VAL A 366 15.48 29.15 -0.07
CA VAL A 366 14.80 27.89 -0.44
C VAL A 366 13.55 27.72 0.41
N THR A 367 12.41 27.66 -0.25
CA THR A 367 11.14 27.40 0.41
C THR A 367 11.05 25.92 0.82
N LYS A 368 10.80 25.70 2.10
CA LYS A 368 10.65 24.39 2.72
C LYS A 368 9.21 23.91 2.51
N ILE A 369 9.03 22.82 1.77
CA ILE A 369 7.72 22.18 1.59
C ILE A 369 7.37 21.39 2.85
N SER A 370 6.23 21.68 3.46
CA SER A 370 5.69 20.91 4.59
C SER A 370 5.16 19.56 4.15
N TYR A 371 4.95 18.64 5.11
CA TYR A 371 4.39 17.32 4.82
C TYR A 371 3.03 17.40 4.11
N SER A 372 2.13 18.26 4.59
CA SER A 372 0.81 18.43 3.98
C SER A 372 0.87 19.06 2.58
N GLU A 373 1.79 19.97 2.34
CA GLU A 373 2.03 20.52 1.01
C GLU A 373 2.61 19.49 0.05
N HIS A 374 3.48 18.58 0.53
CA HIS A 374 4.00 17.48 -0.30
C HIS A 374 2.89 16.51 -0.68
N VAL A 375 1.98 16.16 0.23
CA VAL A 375 0.78 15.36 -0.07
C VAL A 375 -0.08 16.06 -1.13
N GLN A 376 -0.36 17.35 -0.95
CA GLN A 376 -1.11 18.15 -1.93
C GLN A 376 -0.40 18.20 -3.29
N ALA A 377 0.92 18.31 -3.31
CA ALA A 377 1.70 18.29 -4.55
C ALA A 377 1.54 16.96 -5.31
N CYS A 378 1.59 15.83 -4.61
CA CYS A 378 1.39 14.52 -5.21
C CYS A 378 -0.03 14.36 -5.79
N MET A 379 -1.04 14.73 -5.01
CA MET A 379 -2.45 14.65 -5.45
C MET A 379 -2.72 15.59 -6.64
N TYR A 380 -2.21 16.82 -6.58
CA TYR A 380 -2.35 17.77 -7.67
C TYR A 380 -1.65 17.31 -8.96
N PHE A 381 -0.44 16.74 -8.84
CA PHE A 381 0.30 16.21 -9.98
C PHE A 381 -0.43 15.04 -10.65
N GLU A 382 -0.99 14.11 -9.86
CA GLU A 382 -1.82 13.03 -10.38
C GLU A 382 -3.03 13.59 -11.14
N GLU A 383 -3.78 14.52 -10.55
CA GLU A 383 -4.94 15.13 -11.17
C GLU A 383 -4.59 15.90 -12.46
N LEU A 384 -3.47 16.63 -12.47
CA LEU A 384 -2.98 17.36 -13.65
C LEU A 384 -2.70 16.41 -14.81
N ILE A 385 -2.10 15.26 -14.54
CA ILE A 385 -1.69 14.29 -15.56
C ILE A 385 -2.85 13.37 -15.97
N MET A 386 -3.53 12.77 -14.98
CA MET A 386 -4.51 11.70 -15.18
C MET A 386 -5.96 12.20 -15.21
N GLY A 387 -6.22 13.42 -14.73
CA GLY A 387 -7.55 13.96 -14.53
C GLY A 387 -8.17 13.61 -13.19
N PRO A 388 -9.32 14.24 -12.84
CA PRO A 388 -10.04 13.95 -11.63
C PRO A 388 -10.58 12.52 -11.62
N VAL A 389 -10.79 11.97 -10.43
CA VAL A 389 -11.38 10.64 -10.24
C VAL A 389 -12.88 10.73 -10.00
N ASP A 390 -13.64 9.81 -10.59
CA ASP A 390 -15.07 9.63 -10.34
C ASP A 390 -15.33 8.96 -8.97
N ALA A 391 -16.61 8.77 -8.62
CA ALA A 391 -17.01 8.10 -7.38
C ALA A 391 -16.53 6.63 -7.30
N ARG A 392 -16.15 6.01 -8.41
CA ARG A 392 -15.59 4.66 -8.50
C ARG A 392 -14.06 4.64 -8.39
N GLY A 393 -13.41 5.82 -8.33
CA GLY A 393 -11.95 5.95 -8.27
C GLY A 393 -11.26 5.84 -9.63
N ARG A 394 -11.98 6.04 -10.76
CA ARG A 394 -11.44 5.97 -12.11
C ARG A 394 -11.18 7.37 -12.65
N HIS A 395 -10.04 7.55 -13.31
CA HIS A 395 -9.69 8.81 -13.96
C HIS A 395 -10.54 9.06 -15.23
N ASP A 396 -10.73 10.35 -15.55
CA ASP A 396 -11.38 10.76 -16.79
C ASP A 396 -10.44 10.49 -18.00
N PRO A 397 -10.78 9.54 -18.89
CA PRO A 397 -9.93 9.23 -20.06
C PRO A 397 -9.82 10.38 -21.06
N ASN A 398 -10.76 11.35 -21.02
CA ASN A 398 -10.82 12.50 -21.90
C ASN A 398 -10.23 13.77 -21.25
N HIS A 399 -9.55 13.64 -20.09
CA HIS A 399 -8.93 14.79 -19.44
C HIS A 399 -7.99 15.54 -20.40
N PRO A 400 -8.08 16.87 -20.51
CA PRO A 400 -7.27 17.64 -21.41
C PRO A 400 -5.77 17.52 -21.10
N ARG A 401 -4.92 17.64 -22.12
CA ARG A 401 -3.46 17.61 -21.97
C ARG A 401 -2.98 18.99 -21.52
N LEU A 402 -2.95 19.21 -20.20
CA LEU A 402 -2.56 20.48 -19.58
C LEU A 402 -1.07 20.57 -19.23
N PHE A 403 -0.32 19.50 -19.46
CA PHE A 403 1.11 19.38 -19.19
C PHE A 403 1.86 18.85 -20.41
N VAL A 404 3.14 19.22 -20.53
CA VAL A 404 4.08 18.67 -21.53
C VAL A 404 5.46 18.48 -20.90
N HIS A 405 6.21 17.49 -21.42
CA HIS A 405 7.58 17.19 -21.02
C HIS A 405 8.44 16.82 -22.25
N LEU A 406 9.77 16.88 -22.10
CA LEU A 406 10.74 16.70 -23.20
C LEU A 406 11.08 15.24 -23.51
N ASN A 407 10.30 14.28 -23.04
CA ASN A 407 10.56 12.84 -23.22
C ASN A 407 11.91 12.36 -22.63
N ASP A 408 12.36 12.96 -21.53
CA ASP A 408 13.61 12.58 -20.86
C ASP A 408 13.55 11.12 -20.38
N PRO A 409 14.53 10.25 -20.78
CA PRO A 409 14.49 8.83 -20.41
C PRO A 409 14.51 8.58 -18.89
N HIS A 410 15.28 9.35 -18.14
CA HIS A 410 15.37 9.18 -16.69
C HIS A 410 14.09 9.63 -15.97
N LEU A 411 13.41 10.63 -16.51
CA LEU A 411 12.09 11.02 -16.00
C LEU A 411 11.04 9.96 -16.35
N ASN A 412 11.10 9.39 -17.55
CA ASN A 412 10.21 8.31 -17.96
C ASN A 412 10.37 7.08 -17.07
N ASP A 413 11.62 6.65 -16.82
CA ASP A 413 11.94 5.56 -15.90
C ASP A 413 11.41 5.84 -14.46
N ALA A 414 11.57 7.08 -13.99
CA ALA A 414 11.08 7.49 -12.67
C ALA A 414 9.54 7.48 -12.59
N VAL A 415 8.84 7.88 -13.65
CA VAL A 415 7.38 7.82 -13.75
C VAL A 415 6.89 6.38 -13.83
N GLU A 416 7.56 5.54 -14.61
CA GLU A 416 7.27 4.10 -14.68
C GLU A 416 7.43 3.42 -13.32
N ALA A 417 8.46 3.79 -12.56
CA ALA A 417 8.71 3.27 -11.21
C ALA A 417 7.84 3.94 -10.14
N GLY A 418 7.15 5.05 -10.45
CA GLY A 418 6.36 5.82 -9.50
C GLY A 418 5.19 5.03 -8.92
N ARG A 419 5.16 4.89 -7.58
CA ARG A 419 4.12 4.16 -6.84
C ARG A 419 3.58 5.02 -5.72
N LYS A 420 2.31 4.80 -5.34
CA LYS A 420 1.70 5.46 -4.17
C LYS A 420 2.17 4.82 -2.88
N ARG A 421 2.40 5.64 -1.88
CA ARG A 421 2.48 5.25 -0.48
C ARG A 421 1.40 6.01 0.28
N THR A 422 0.46 5.32 0.90
CA THR A 422 -0.63 5.89 1.70
C THR A 422 -0.24 5.90 3.17
N PRO A 423 0.00 7.06 3.78
CA PRO A 423 0.41 7.14 5.18
C PRO A 423 -0.76 7.10 6.18
N GLY A 424 -2.01 6.89 5.75
CA GLY A 424 -3.20 6.87 6.62
C GLY A 424 -4.48 6.50 5.87
N GLU A 425 -5.64 6.58 6.57
CA GLU A 425 -6.95 6.17 6.02
C GLU A 425 -7.66 7.24 5.16
N ALA A 426 -7.13 8.46 5.09
CA ALA A 426 -7.83 9.63 4.53
C ALA A 426 -7.71 9.80 3.00
N GLY A 427 -7.14 8.84 2.27
CA GLY A 427 -6.91 8.96 0.83
C GLY A 427 -5.71 9.87 0.45
N GLU A 428 -4.98 10.36 1.43
CA GLU A 428 -3.73 11.08 1.25
C GLU A 428 -2.61 10.12 0.82
N TRP A 429 -1.75 10.57 -0.11
CA TRP A 429 -0.65 9.72 -0.55
C TRP A 429 0.60 10.54 -0.90
N LEU A 430 1.75 9.86 -0.88
CA LEU A 430 3.06 10.34 -1.28
C LEU A 430 3.71 9.34 -2.25
N TRP A 431 4.71 9.79 -3.00
CA TRP A 431 5.54 8.89 -3.80
C TRP A 431 6.28 7.89 -2.89
N HIS A 432 6.25 6.60 -3.25
CA HIS A 432 7.01 5.55 -2.55
C HIS A 432 8.48 5.64 -2.96
N ARG A 433 9.39 5.86 -2.01
CA ARG A 433 10.81 6.16 -2.26
C ARG A 433 11.78 5.03 -1.87
N ARG A 434 11.30 3.89 -1.39
CA ARG A 434 12.16 2.83 -0.81
C ARG A 434 12.46 1.70 -1.78
N ASP A 435 12.03 1.78 -3.03
CA ASP A 435 12.35 0.81 -4.06
C ASP A 435 13.76 1.07 -4.62
N THR A 436 14.30 0.09 -5.33
CA THR A 436 15.65 0.15 -5.92
C THR A 436 15.79 1.18 -7.04
N THR A 437 14.68 1.62 -7.64
CA THR A 437 14.67 2.60 -8.74
C THR A 437 14.65 4.02 -8.20
N ASP A 438 15.53 4.86 -8.74
CA ASP A 438 15.58 6.28 -8.43
C ASP A 438 14.40 7.05 -9.03
N ILE A 439 13.57 7.64 -8.19
CA ILE A 439 12.44 8.50 -8.59
C ILE A 439 12.65 9.98 -8.24
N SER A 440 13.89 10.41 -7.96
CA SER A 440 14.18 11.81 -7.58
C SER A 440 13.75 12.81 -8.66
N SER A 441 13.84 12.44 -9.94
CA SER A 441 13.35 13.24 -11.06
C SER A 441 11.84 13.49 -11.00
N LEU A 442 11.06 12.44 -10.73
CA LEU A 442 9.61 12.54 -10.59
C LEU A 442 9.20 13.39 -9.39
N VAL A 443 9.86 13.19 -8.24
CA VAL A 443 9.57 13.96 -7.02
C VAL A 443 9.94 15.42 -7.20
N ALA A 444 11.13 15.73 -7.75
CA ALA A 444 11.51 17.10 -8.05
C ALA A 444 10.50 17.78 -8.99
N LEU A 445 10.07 17.09 -10.07
CA LEU A 445 9.07 17.61 -10.98
C LEU A 445 7.73 17.88 -10.29
N THR A 446 7.26 16.94 -9.46
CA THR A 446 6.01 17.08 -8.67
C THR A 446 6.04 18.34 -7.80
N LEU A 447 7.15 18.56 -7.08
CA LEU A 447 7.32 19.73 -6.22
C LEU A 447 7.43 21.04 -7.01
N ALA A 448 8.13 21.03 -8.16
CA ALA A 448 8.25 22.19 -9.02
C ALA A 448 6.90 22.61 -9.64
N VAL A 449 6.08 21.65 -10.08
CA VAL A 449 4.71 21.90 -10.57
C VAL A 449 3.87 22.56 -9.48
N PHE A 450 3.90 22.02 -8.28
CA PHE A 450 3.15 22.56 -7.15
C PHE A 450 3.60 23.99 -6.78
N ALA A 451 4.91 24.22 -6.70
CA ALA A 451 5.47 25.54 -6.39
C ALA A 451 5.07 26.57 -7.45
N PHE A 452 5.20 26.21 -8.73
CA PHE A 452 4.83 27.10 -9.83
C PHE A 452 3.35 27.49 -9.78
N THR A 453 2.47 26.51 -9.67
CA THR A 453 1.02 26.73 -9.65
C THR A 453 0.59 27.55 -8.44
N ARG A 454 1.17 27.28 -7.27
CA ARG A 454 0.93 28.06 -6.04
C ARG A 454 1.36 29.51 -6.19
N ALA A 455 2.53 29.77 -6.76
CA ALA A 455 3.06 31.10 -6.96
C ALA A 455 2.22 31.91 -7.98
N GLU A 456 1.81 31.24 -9.08
CA GLU A 456 0.95 31.85 -10.10
C GLU A 456 -0.40 32.32 -9.53
N HIS A 457 -0.98 31.57 -8.61
CA HIS A 457 -2.21 31.96 -7.91
C HIS A 457 -2.03 33.11 -6.89
N ARG A 458 -0.82 33.30 -6.34
CA ARG A 458 -0.52 34.39 -5.40
C ARG A 458 -0.26 35.73 -6.10
N GLU A 459 0.15 35.72 -7.36
CA GLU A 459 0.49 36.96 -8.10
C GLU A 459 -0.71 37.92 -8.29
N PRO A 460 -1.95 37.48 -8.59
CA PRO A 460 -3.10 38.37 -8.69
C PRO A 460 -3.43 39.12 -7.39
N GLU A 461 -3.16 38.53 -6.23
CA GLU A 461 -3.37 39.17 -4.94
C GLU A 461 -2.30 40.27 -4.67
N ARG A 462 -1.03 40.05 -5.05
CA ARG A 462 0.02 41.04 -4.93
C ARG A 462 -0.22 42.29 -5.81
N GLN A 463 -0.73 42.05 -7.04
CA GLN A 463 -1.09 43.20 -7.91
C GLN A 463 -2.27 44.00 -7.38
N LYS A 464 -3.30 43.33 -6.79
CA LYS A 464 -4.44 44.03 -6.16
C LYS A 464 -4.01 44.87 -4.95
N VAL A 465 -3.12 44.35 -4.12
CA VAL A 465 -2.59 45.09 -2.93
C VAL A 465 -1.71 46.24 -3.37
N SER A 466 -0.87 46.11 -4.38
CA SER A 466 -0.05 47.20 -4.93
C SER A 466 -0.89 48.32 -5.55
N THR A 467 -1.94 47.95 -6.29
CA THR A 467 -2.85 48.96 -6.91
C THR A 467 -3.67 49.69 -5.84
N ALA A 468 -4.07 49.00 -4.76
CA ALA A 468 -4.75 49.66 -3.63
C ALA A 468 -3.86 50.61 -2.84
N MET A 469 -2.56 50.31 -2.69
CA MET A 469 -1.60 51.22 -2.03
C MET A 469 -1.32 52.51 -2.82
N TYR A 470 -1.33 52.44 -4.15
CA TYR A 470 -1.18 53.62 -5.01
C TYR A 470 -2.45 54.44 -5.18
N ALA A 471 -3.62 53.93 -4.77
CA ALA A 471 -4.89 54.65 -4.81
C ALA A 471 -5.16 55.48 -3.54
N TYR A 472 -4.31 55.38 -2.50
CA TYR A 472 -4.38 56.10 -1.24
C TYR A 472 -3.15 57.00 -0.97
N SER A 473 -2.27 57.19 -1.94
CA SER A 473 -1.19 58.17 -1.95
C SER A 473 -1.51 59.26 -2.99
#